data_084f41b794403753caafa81e9e4925c7
#
_entry.id   084f41b794403753caafa81e9e4925c7
#
_cell.length_a   1.000
_cell.length_b   1.000
_cell.length_c   1.000
_cell.angle_alpha   90.00
_cell.angle_beta   90.00
_cell.angle_gamma   90.00
#
_symmetry.space_group_name_H-M   'P 1'
#
loop_
_entity.id
_entity.type
_entity.pdbx_description
1 polymer ?
#
loop_
_entity_poly.entity_id
_entity_poly.type
_entity_poly.pdbx_seq_one_letter_code
_entity_poly.pdbx_strand_id
1 'polypeptide(L)'
;MQILVRIYVAIALIVAAPLLAAPAARAETQQQRVHRMSHEVMPFDMSKTIHVFRMTQSGGVERVEVRDPADNEQIPLIRRHLRHEASRFQRGDYSDPARLHGQDMPGLGILERNASGVSVSYAEVPKGAQITFETGDLRLLTAIHRWFGAQLSQHGADARAE
;
A
#
# COMPACT_ATOMS: atom_id res chain seq x y z
N MET A 1 -88.74 20.49 -15.99
CA MET A 1 -88.09 19.28 -15.42
C MET A 1 -86.62 19.43 -15.73
N GLN A 2 -85.87 20.03 -14.77
CA GLN A 2 -84.42 20.26 -14.91
C GLN A 2 -83.64 19.16 -14.11
N ILE A 3 -82.83 18.41 -14.82
CA ILE A 3 -81.97 17.37 -14.23
C ILE A 3 -80.63 18.00 -13.89
N LEU A 4 -80.34 18.14 -12.60
CA LEU A 4 -79.04 18.59 -12.09
C LEU A 4 -78.06 17.42 -12.11
N VAL A 5 -77.04 17.48 -13.00
CA VAL A 5 -75.89 16.54 -13.02
C VAL A 5 -74.87 17.06 -12.04
N ARG A 6 -74.65 16.31 -10.95
CA ARG A 6 -73.58 16.58 -9.98
C ARG A 6 -72.26 15.87 -10.44
N ILE A 7 -71.29 16.71 -10.86
CA ILE A 7 -69.93 16.23 -11.17
C ILE A 7 -69.13 16.13 -9.87
N TYR A 8 -68.76 14.92 -9.45
CA TYR A 8 -67.80 14.71 -8.37
C TYR A 8 -66.38 14.74 -8.94
N VAL A 9 -65.61 15.79 -8.57
CA VAL A 9 -64.17 15.85 -8.86
C VAL A 9 -63.45 15.10 -7.74
N ALA A 10 -62.90 13.96 -8.07
CA ALA A 10 -62.03 13.21 -7.14
C ALA A 10 -60.61 13.80 -7.24
N ILE A 11 -60.16 14.48 -6.18
CA ILE A 11 -58.78 14.96 -6.05
C ILE A 11 -57.96 13.79 -5.53
N ALA A 12 -57.13 13.18 -6.39
CA ALA A 12 -56.14 12.19 -5.99
C ALA A 12 -54.93 12.90 -5.34
N LEU A 13 -54.80 12.77 -4.04
CA LEU A 13 -53.60 13.21 -3.31
C LEU A 13 -52.44 12.23 -3.62
N ILE A 14 -51.48 12.65 -4.46
CA ILE A 14 -50.25 11.93 -4.68
C ILE A 14 -49.33 12.24 -3.49
N VAL A 15 -49.22 11.31 -2.54
CA VAL A 15 -48.24 11.36 -1.47
C VAL A 15 -46.87 10.93 -2.04
N ALA A 16 -46.02 11.91 -2.36
CA ALA A 16 -44.65 11.66 -2.74
C ALA A 16 -43.85 11.22 -1.49
N ALA A 17 -43.58 9.93 -1.38
CA ALA A 17 -42.67 9.42 -0.33
C ALA A 17 -41.22 9.88 -0.63
N PRO A 18 -40.52 10.48 0.33
CA PRO A 18 -39.11 10.83 0.13
C PRO A 18 -38.28 9.54 -0.05
N LEU A 19 -37.65 9.36 -1.20
CA LEU A 19 -36.63 8.36 -1.43
C LEU A 19 -35.43 8.73 -0.54
N LEU A 20 -35.29 8.08 0.61
CA LEU A 20 -34.09 8.12 1.44
C LEU A 20 -32.99 7.40 0.66
N ALA A 21 -32.16 8.14 -0.06
CA ALA A 21 -30.96 7.60 -0.68
C ALA A 21 -30.04 7.08 0.42
N ALA A 22 -29.93 5.77 0.53
CA ALA A 22 -28.92 5.14 1.42
C ALA A 22 -27.53 5.63 0.99
N PRO A 23 -26.65 6.03 1.94
CA PRO A 23 -25.28 6.42 1.60
C PRO A 23 -24.60 5.25 0.90
N ALA A 24 -24.14 5.46 -0.34
CA ALA A 24 -23.37 4.47 -1.06
C ALA A 24 -22.12 4.15 -0.24
N ALA A 25 -21.97 2.88 0.17
CA ALA A 25 -20.78 2.42 0.86
C ALA A 25 -19.57 2.71 -0.05
N ARG A 26 -18.66 3.58 0.40
CA ARG A 26 -17.48 3.94 -0.37
C ARG A 26 -16.56 2.73 -0.40
N ALA A 27 -16.20 2.26 -1.60
CA ALA A 27 -15.25 1.16 -1.75
C ALA A 27 -13.92 1.49 -1.05
N GLU A 28 -13.34 0.51 -0.36
CA GLU A 28 -12.03 0.64 0.29
C GLU A 28 -10.96 0.98 -0.75
N THR A 29 -10.14 2.00 -0.48
CA THR A 29 -9.01 2.33 -1.35
C THR A 29 -7.87 1.33 -1.18
N GLN A 30 -6.97 1.22 -2.17
CA GLN A 30 -5.78 0.37 -2.06
C GLN A 30 -4.91 0.77 -0.86
N GLN A 31 -4.75 2.06 -0.58
CA GLN A 31 -4.00 2.55 0.58
C GLN A 31 -4.63 2.10 1.91
N GLN A 32 -5.95 2.21 2.04
CA GLN A 32 -6.66 1.74 3.24
C GLN A 32 -6.52 0.23 3.43
N ARG A 33 -6.58 -0.54 2.33
CA ARG A 33 -6.38 -1.98 2.36
C ARG A 33 -4.95 -2.33 2.80
N VAL A 34 -3.92 -1.71 2.23
CA VAL A 34 -2.52 -1.93 2.59
C VAL A 34 -2.29 -1.61 4.06
N HIS A 35 -2.77 -0.46 4.54
CA HIS A 35 -2.66 -0.08 5.95
C HIS A 35 -3.33 -1.11 6.87
N ARG A 36 -4.57 -1.52 6.55
CA ARG A 36 -5.31 -2.50 7.36
C ARG A 36 -4.66 -3.89 7.38
N MET A 37 -4.11 -4.35 6.24
CA MET A 37 -3.51 -5.68 6.12
C MET A 37 -2.04 -5.74 6.55
N SER A 38 -1.41 -4.60 6.79
CA SER A 38 0.02 -4.50 7.10
C SER A 38 0.46 -5.40 8.26
N HIS A 39 -0.37 -5.55 9.30
CA HIS A 39 -0.09 -6.40 10.47
C HIS A 39 0.04 -7.90 10.14
N GLU A 40 -0.45 -8.35 8.96
CA GLU A 40 -0.32 -9.74 8.53
C GLU A 40 1.11 -10.09 8.06
N VAL A 41 1.88 -9.08 7.65
CA VAL A 41 3.24 -9.24 7.12
C VAL A 41 4.28 -8.46 7.91
N MET A 42 3.92 -7.31 8.49
CA MET A 42 4.83 -6.45 9.25
C MET A 42 4.56 -6.58 10.76
N PRO A 43 5.58 -6.90 11.58
CA PRO A 43 5.41 -7.04 13.02
C PRO A 43 5.44 -5.70 13.78
N PHE A 44 5.63 -4.58 13.10
CA PHE A 44 5.66 -3.23 13.66
C PHE A 44 4.40 -2.45 13.28
N ASP A 45 4.11 -1.38 14.03
CA ASP A 45 2.93 -0.55 13.83
C ASP A 45 3.18 0.49 12.70
N MET A 46 2.43 0.40 11.61
CA MET A 46 2.50 1.32 10.46
C MET A 46 2.24 2.78 10.86
N SER A 47 1.36 3.02 11.82
CA SER A 47 1.05 4.39 12.27
C SER A 47 2.22 5.07 13.01
N LYS A 48 3.12 4.26 13.57
CA LYS A 48 4.32 4.71 14.31
C LYS A 48 5.58 4.75 13.45
N THR A 49 5.51 4.27 12.21
CA THR A 49 6.66 4.12 11.33
C THR A 49 6.45 4.83 10.01
N ILE A 50 7.51 4.97 9.22
CA ILE A 50 7.46 5.49 7.86
C ILE A 50 8.41 4.71 6.96
N HIS A 51 7.91 4.33 5.78
CA HIS A 51 8.72 3.77 4.71
C HIS A 51 9.32 4.92 3.89
N VAL A 52 10.60 4.86 3.64
CA VAL A 52 11.33 5.86 2.84
C VAL A 52 11.97 5.14 1.65
N PHE A 53 11.59 5.54 0.45
CA PHE A 53 12.09 4.96 -0.79
C PHE A 53 12.98 5.98 -1.52
N ARG A 54 14.22 5.61 -1.76
CA ARG A 54 15.16 6.40 -2.56
C ARG A 54 15.60 5.61 -3.78
N MET A 55 15.28 6.13 -4.95
CA MET A 55 15.76 5.60 -6.22
C MET A 55 17.19 6.09 -6.46
N THR A 56 18.10 5.20 -6.89
CA THR A 56 19.49 5.51 -7.17
C THR A 56 19.84 5.18 -8.62
N GLN A 57 21.01 5.60 -9.09
CA GLN A 57 21.48 5.28 -10.44
C GLN A 57 21.74 3.79 -10.67
N SER A 58 21.99 3.02 -9.60
CA SER A 58 22.26 1.58 -9.66
C SER A 58 21.18 0.72 -9.03
N GLY A 59 20.05 1.30 -8.54
CA GLY A 59 19.01 0.54 -7.88
C GLY A 59 18.13 1.38 -6.96
N GLY A 60 18.11 1.09 -5.67
CA GLY A 60 17.34 1.86 -4.71
C GLY A 60 17.56 1.44 -3.27
N VAL A 61 17.10 2.27 -2.36
CA VAL A 61 17.12 2.01 -0.91
C VAL A 61 15.70 2.13 -0.37
N GLU A 62 15.24 1.06 0.25
CA GLU A 62 14.06 1.06 1.11
C GLU A 62 14.52 1.16 2.56
N ARG A 63 14.05 2.17 3.29
CA ARG A 63 14.33 2.36 4.70
C ARG A 63 13.04 2.46 5.49
N VAL A 64 12.93 1.77 6.60
CA VAL A 64 11.82 1.90 7.54
C VAL A 64 12.36 2.49 8.83
N GLU A 65 11.73 3.57 9.27
CA GLU A 65 12.12 4.32 10.47
C GLU A 65 10.91 4.55 11.38
N VAL A 66 11.16 4.64 12.69
CA VAL A 66 10.17 5.16 13.62
C VAL A 66 9.93 6.65 13.38
N ARG A 67 8.69 7.10 13.51
CA ARG A 67 8.32 8.52 13.44
C ARG A 67 8.79 9.28 14.68
N ASP A 68 8.65 8.67 15.86
CA ASP A 68 9.18 9.18 17.12
C ASP A 68 10.52 8.48 17.44
N PRO A 69 11.65 9.22 17.48
CA PRO A 69 12.95 8.65 17.83
C PRO A 69 13.02 8.00 19.22
N ALA A 70 12.08 8.32 20.11
CA ALA A 70 11.99 7.73 21.45
C ALA A 70 11.24 6.40 21.49
N ASP A 71 10.62 5.95 20.38
CA ASP A 71 9.91 4.68 20.31
C ASP A 71 10.88 3.50 20.15
N ASN A 72 11.42 3.07 21.28
CA ASN A 72 12.37 1.95 21.35
C ASN A 72 11.71 0.57 21.13
N GLU A 73 10.38 0.48 21.13
CA GLU A 73 9.67 -0.80 20.93
C GLU A 73 9.64 -1.19 19.44
N GLN A 74 9.45 -0.22 18.55
CA GLN A 74 9.31 -0.50 17.11
C GLN A 74 10.65 -0.78 16.42
N ILE A 75 11.75 -0.17 16.87
CA ILE A 75 13.08 -0.31 16.23
C ILE A 75 13.52 -1.78 16.09
N PRO A 76 13.52 -2.64 17.15
CA PRO A 76 13.91 -4.04 17.02
C PRO A 76 12.95 -4.85 16.14
N LEU A 77 11.66 -4.47 16.08
CA LEU A 77 10.68 -5.11 15.20
C LEU A 77 10.99 -4.82 13.74
N ILE A 78 11.25 -3.54 13.40
CA ILE A 78 11.68 -3.10 12.06
C ILE A 78 12.95 -3.84 11.64
N ARG A 79 13.99 -3.85 12.49
CA ARG A 79 15.28 -4.48 12.21
C ARG A 79 15.14 -5.97 11.92
N ARG A 80 14.38 -6.69 12.72
CA ARG A 80 14.12 -8.11 12.52
C ARG A 80 13.41 -8.38 11.21
N HIS A 81 12.37 -7.59 10.90
CA HIS A 81 11.58 -7.74 9.68
C HIS A 81 12.43 -7.46 8.44
N LEU A 82 13.09 -6.31 8.36
CA LEU A 82 13.87 -5.95 7.17
C LEU A 82 15.06 -6.90 6.94
N ARG A 83 15.67 -7.41 8.01
CA ARG A 83 16.73 -8.46 7.88
C ARG A 83 16.15 -9.73 7.27
N HIS A 84 14.96 -10.13 7.69
CA HIS A 84 14.26 -11.29 7.14
C HIS A 84 13.91 -11.06 5.67
N GLU A 85 13.30 -9.93 5.34
CA GLU A 85 12.92 -9.58 3.96
C GLU A 85 14.14 -9.49 3.02
N ALA A 86 15.23 -8.85 3.44
CA ALA A 86 16.47 -8.81 2.64
C ALA A 86 16.97 -10.21 2.28
N SER A 87 16.95 -11.14 3.24
CA SER A 87 17.31 -12.55 2.99
C SER A 87 16.35 -13.25 2.02
N ARG A 88 15.07 -12.92 2.03
CA ARG A 88 14.07 -13.46 1.11
C ARG A 88 14.27 -12.90 -0.30
N PHE A 89 14.42 -11.58 -0.42
CA PHE A 89 14.63 -10.90 -1.70
C PHE A 89 15.90 -11.39 -2.41
N GLN A 90 16.98 -11.67 -1.68
CA GLN A 90 18.19 -12.31 -2.24
C GLN A 90 17.90 -13.64 -2.94
N ARG A 91 16.87 -14.36 -2.52
CA ARG A 91 16.45 -15.65 -3.10
C ARG A 91 15.29 -15.51 -4.10
N GLY A 92 14.85 -14.29 -4.41
CA GLY A 92 13.72 -14.03 -5.29
C GLY A 92 12.35 -14.26 -4.64
N ASP A 93 12.29 -14.37 -3.33
CA ASP A 93 11.03 -14.52 -2.60
C ASP A 93 10.47 -13.15 -2.22
N TYR A 94 9.52 -12.68 -3.02
CA TYR A 94 8.79 -11.43 -2.83
C TYR A 94 7.34 -11.68 -2.41
N SER A 95 7.06 -12.83 -1.76
CA SER A 95 5.68 -13.23 -1.44
C SER A 95 5.00 -12.32 -0.41
N ASP A 96 5.73 -11.68 0.51
CA ASP A 96 5.15 -10.74 1.47
C ASP A 96 4.70 -9.42 0.82
N PRO A 97 5.51 -8.72 0.00
CA PRO A 97 4.99 -7.62 -0.82
C PRO A 97 3.83 -8.04 -1.73
N ALA A 98 3.93 -9.18 -2.40
CA ALA A 98 2.86 -9.69 -3.26
C ALA A 98 1.55 -9.96 -2.49
N ARG A 99 1.64 -10.48 -1.27
CA ARG A 99 0.48 -10.72 -0.39
C ARG A 99 -0.20 -9.41 0.02
N LEU A 100 0.59 -8.39 0.35
CA LEU A 100 0.08 -7.11 0.82
C LEU A 100 -0.47 -6.25 -0.32
N HIS A 101 0.26 -6.18 -1.43
CA HIS A 101 0.03 -5.24 -2.53
C HIS A 101 -0.62 -5.89 -3.77
N GLY A 102 -0.55 -7.20 -3.89
CA GLY A 102 -0.99 -7.98 -5.06
C GLY A 102 0.17 -8.47 -5.92
N GLN A 103 -0.06 -9.58 -6.63
CA GLN A 103 0.94 -10.23 -7.49
C GLN A 103 1.34 -9.38 -8.70
N ASP A 104 0.43 -8.51 -9.15
CA ASP A 104 0.62 -7.69 -10.35
C ASP A 104 1.33 -6.36 -10.09
N MET A 105 2.04 -6.23 -8.95
CA MET A 105 2.83 -5.03 -8.68
C MET A 105 3.83 -4.74 -9.80
N PRO A 106 3.89 -3.49 -10.30
CA PRO A 106 4.85 -3.10 -11.32
C PRO A 106 6.29 -3.44 -10.91
N GLY A 107 7.00 -4.21 -11.73
CA GLY A 107 8.39 -4.61 -11.50
C GLY A 107 8.57 -5.90 -10.69
N LEU A 108 7.65 -6.26 -9.79
CA LEU A 108 7.78 -7.38 -8.85
C LEU A 108 8.11 -8.70 -9.55
N GLY A 109 7.30 -9.15 -10.50
CA GLY A 109 7.53 -10.41 -11.20
C GLY A 109 8.81 -10.46 -12.05
N ILE A 110 9.41 -9.30 -12.39
CA ILE A 110 10.73 -9.25 -13.03
C ILE A 110 11.82 -9.54 -11.99
N LEU A 111 11.71 -8.94 -10.81
CA LEU A 111 12.65 -9.15 -9.70
C LEU A 111 12.63 -10.60 -9.20
N GLU A 112 11.44 -11.17 -8.98
CA GLU A 112 11.28 -12.58 -8.60
C GLU A 112 12.03 -13.55 -9.51
N ARG A 113 11.86 -13.39 -10.82
CA ARG A 113 12.46 -14.29 -11.82
C ARG A 113 13.95 -14.07 -12.08
N ASN A 114 14.52 -12.97 -11.62
CA ASN A 114 15.90 -12.56 -11.92
C ASN A 114 16.66 -12.15 -10.65
N ALA A 115 16.40 -12.79 -9.53
CA ALA A 115 17.00 -12.44 -8.24
C ALA A 115 18.52 -12.42 -8.25
N SER A 116 19.16 -13.34 -8.99
CA SER A 116 20.63 -13.41 -9.12
C SER A 116 21.25 -12.18 -9.81
N GLY A 117 20.46 -11.37 -10.51
CA GLY A 117 20.89 -10.13 -11.15
C GLY A 117 20.79 -8.90 -10.25
N VAL A 118 20.28 -9.04 -9.03
CA VAL A 118 20.13 -7.96 -8.06
C VAL A 118 20.91 -8.30 -6.79
N SER A 119 21.84 -7.43 -6.40
CA SER A 119 22.47 -7.48 -5.09
C SER A 119 21.54 -6.86 -4.07
N VAL A 120 21.21 -7.59 -3.01
CA VAL A 120 20.37 -7.11 -1.92
C VAL A 120 21.18 -7.13 -0.63
N SER A 121 21.26 -6.02 0.07
CA SER A 121 21.97 -5.90 1.34
C SER A 121 21.10 -5.24 2.41
N TYR A 122 21.35 -5.60 3.67
CA TYR A 122 20.68 -5.09 4.85
C TYR A 122 21.64 -4.26 5.69
N ALA A 123 21.16 -3.17 6.27
CA ALA A 123 21.89 -2.40 7.28
C ALA A 123 20.94 -1.84 8.34
N GLU A 124 21.46 -1.75 9.58
CA GLU A 124 20.77 -1.02 10.64
C GLU A 124 21.03 0.48 10.51
N VAL A 125 20.01 1.28 10.81
CA VAL A 125 20.11 2.75 10.95
C VAL A 125 19.63 3.16 12.35
N PRO A 126 19.97 4.36 12.84
CA PRO A 126 19.62 4.77 14.21
C PRO A 126 18.13 4.59 14.53
N LYS A 127 17.23 4.90 13.61
CA LYS A 127 15.77 4.86 13.82
C LYS A 127 15.09 3.60 13.26
N GLY A 128 15.84 2.59 12.82
CA GLY A 128 15.26 1.41 12.20
C GLY A 128 16.27 0.60 11.41
N ALA A 129 15.96 0.32 10.13
CA ALA A 129 16.81 -0.42 9.20
C ALA A 129 16.56 -0.04 7.76
N GLN A 130 17.43 -0.49 6.86
CA GLN A 130 17.31 -0.32 5.42
C GLN A 130 17.70 -1.58 4.64
N ILE A 131 17.14 -1.72 3.46
CA ILE A 131 17.52 -2.68 2.44
C ILE A 131 17.98 -1.89 1.22
N THR A 132 19.15 -2.24 0.68
CA THR A 132 19.68 -1.65 -0.54
C THR A 132 19.64 -2.70 -1.64
N PHE A 133 19.13 -2.29 -2.81
CA PHE A 133 19.06 -3.07 -4.03
C PHE A 133 19.99 -2.44 -5.06
N GLU A 134 20.87 -3.26 -5.66
CA GLU A 134 21.82 -2.79 -6.67
C GLU A 134 21.89 -3.76 -7.85
N THR A 135 22.02 -3.24 -9.06
CA THR A 135 22.14 -4.01 -10.29
C THR A 135 22.89 -3.23 -11.36
N GLY A 136 23.58 -3.94 -12.24
CA GLY A 136 24.13 -3.38 -13.47
C GLY A 136 23.21 -3.54 -14.69
N ASP A 137 22.10 -4.23 -14.55
CA ASP A 137 21.13 -4.46 -15.64
C ASP A 137 20.05 -3.37 -15.64
N LEU A 138 19.93 -2.62 -16.75
CA LEU A 138 18.96 -1.53 -16.90
C LEU A 138 17.50 -1.99 -16.82
N ARG A 139 17.20 -3.25 -17.19
CA ARG A 139 15.86 -3.81 -17.06
C ARG A 139 15.49 -4.07 -15.61
N LEU A 140 16.46 -4.58 -14.82
CA LEU A 140 16.28 -4.79 -13.38
C LEU A 140 16.25 -3.47 -12.62
N LEU A 141 17.09 -2.50 -13.00
CA LEU A 141 17.03 -1.13 -12.47
C LEU A 141 15.63 -0.53 -12.67
N THR A 142 15.09 -0.63 -13.88
CA THR A 142 13.73 -0.17 -14.18
C THR A 142 12.68 -0.91 -13.35
N ALA A 143 12.86 -2.21 -13.14
CA ALA A 143 11.94 -3.01 -12.31
C ALA A 143 11.95 -2.57 -10.83
N ILE A 144 13.13 -2.29 -10.26
CA ILE A 144 13.29 -1.76 -8.89
C ILE A 144 12.57 -0.40 -8.78
N HIS A 145 12.80 0.53 -9.71
CA HIS A 145 12.18 1.85 -9.69
C HIS A 145 10.66 1.79 -9.83
N ARG A 146 10.13 0.92 -10.70
CA ARG A 146 8.67 0.70 -10.83
C ARG A 146 8.06 0.13 -9.58
N TRP A 147 8.73 -0.84 -8.96
CA TRP A 147 8.26 -1.45 -7.72
C TRP A 147 8.25 -0.44 -6.57
N PHE A 148 9.31 0.36 -6.41
CA PHE A 148 9.36 1.43 -5.41
C PHE A 148 8.28 2.49 -5.64
N GLY A 149 8.05 2.90 -6.89
CA GLY A 149 6.98 3.85 -7.23
C GLY A 149 5.59 3.31 -6.89
N ALA A 150 5.34 2.02 -7.12
CA ALA A 150 4.09 1.36 -6.75
C ALA A 150 3.92 1.30 -5.23
N GLN A 151 4.97 0.95 -4.48
CA GLN A 151 4.95 0.95 -3.03
C GLN A 151 4.63 2.34 -2.46
N LEU A 152 5.32 3.39 -2.94
CA LEU A 152 5.05 4.78 -2.56
C LEU A 152 3.57 5.14 -2.76
N SER A 153 3.00 4.81 -3.92
CA SER A 153 1.60 5.08 -4.23
C SER A 153 0.64 4.34 -3.31
N GLN A 154 0.94 3.10 -2.95
CA GLN A 154 0.03 2.23 -2.22
C GLN A 154 0.14 2.37 -0.70
N HIS A 155 1.27 2.79 -0.18
CA HIS A 155 1.44 3.14 1.24
C HIS A 155 0.87 4.53 1.58
N GLY A 156 0.76 5.42 0.60
CA GLY A 156 0.22 6.77 0.81
C GLY A 156 0.96 7.55 1.88
N ALA A 157 0.27 7.96 2.94
CA ALA A 157 0.85 8.75 4.05
C ALA A 157 1.88 7.96 4.91
N ASP A 158 1.93 6.63 4.77
CA ASP A 158 2.88 5.77 5.48
C ASP A 158 4.19 5.58 4.71
N ALA A 159 4.34 6.24 3.56
CA ALA A 159 5.58 6.26 2.78
C ALA A 159 5.92 7.65 2.24
N ARG A 160 7.21 7.85 1.93
CA ARG A 160 7.71 9.04 1.23
C ARG A 160 8.89 8.70 0.34
N ALA A 161 9.09 9.52 -0.70
CA ALA A 161 10.33 9.53 -1.48
C ALA A 161 11.42 10.35 -0.77
N GLU A 162 12.69 10.01 -1.05
CA GLU A 162 13.89 10.76 -0.63
C GLU A 162 14.74 11.11 -1.86
#